data_6695f1cae70d83c84f34acf7c58411f8
#
_entry.id   6695f1cae70d83c84f34acf7c58411f8
#
_cell.length_a   1.000
_cell.length_b   1.000
_cell.length_c   1.000
_cell.angle_alpha   90.00
_cell.angle_beta   90.00
_cell.angle_gamma   90.00
#
_symmetry.space_group_name_H-M   'P 1'
#
loop_
_entity.id
_entity.type
_entity.pdbx_description
1 polymer ?
#
loop_
_entity_poly.entity_id
_entity_poly.type
_entity_poly.pdbx_seq_one_letter_code
_entity_poly.pdbx_strand_id
1 'polypeptide(L)'
;ALQTGFRWAVDQDYDITVQLDADGQHDPRSLDALVDPVANGTCDVAIGSRFVESTGYHAPVFRRMGQLLFSWVVQLAVGHRIADTTSGYRAYGRAVMEVCQYDVPRDCPDAPLLSALARLRFRLLEVPVVMRERQAGHSFYTLGKSLYYPYKNLVASLMAWIQHRP
;
A
#
# COMPACT_ATOMS: atom_id res chain seq x y z
N ALA A 1 13.91 0.85 5.88
CA ALA A 1 13.83 -0.50 5.32
C ALA A 1 13.31 -0.48 3.88
N LEU A 2 12.07 0.00 3.60
CA LEU A 2 11.47 -0.03 2.25
C LEU A 2 12.34 0.71 1.21
N GLN A 3 12.75 1.94 1.50
CA GLN A 3 13.64 2.73 0.63
C GLN A 3 14.97 2.02 0.34
N THR A 4 15.54 1.35 1.35
CA THR A 4 16.77 0.57 1.19
C THR A 4 16.55 -0.62 0.25
N GLY A 5 15.38 -1.27 0.36
CA GLY A 5 14.99 -2.36 -0.54
C GLY A 5 14.86 -1.89 -1.99
N PHE A 6 14.19 -0.76 -2.22
CA PHE A 6 14.07 -0.19 -3.57
C PHE A 6 15.42 0.17 -4.17
N ARG A 7 16.30 0.82 -3.39
CA ARG A 7 17.66 1.14 -3.85
C ARG A 7 18.43 -0.11 -4.24
N TRP A 8 18.41 -1.12 -3.37
CA TRP A 8 19.08 -2.39 -3.66
C TRP A 8 18.52 -3.07 -4.91
N ALA A 9 17.19 -3.09 -5.08
CA ALA A 9 16.58 -3.70 -6.26
C ALA A 9 16.94 -2.95 -7.55
N VAL A 10 17.00 -1.62 -7.53
CA VAL A 10 17.44 -0.80 -8.66
C VAL A 10 18.91 -1.08 -8.97
N ASP A 11 19.77 -1.12 -7.95
CA ASP A 11 21.21 -1.40 -8.10
C ASP A 11 21.49 -2.82 -8.65
N GLN A 12 20.61 -3.78 -8.39
CA GLN A 12 20.68 -5.15 -8.89
C GLN A 12 19.88 -5.38 -10.18
N ASP A 13 19.36 -4.31 -10.79
CA ASP A 13 18.66 -4.33 -12.08
C ASP A 13 17.37 -5.17 -12.09
N TYR A 14 16.64 -5.21 -10.97
CA TYR A 14 15.31 -5.83 -10.91
C TYR A 14 14.24 -4.94 -11.55
N ASP A 15 13.35 -5.55 -12.32
CA ASP A 15 12.23 -4.88 -12.96
C ASP A 15 11.03 -4.69 -12.02
N ILE A 16 10.83 -5.64 -11.10
CA ILE A 16 9.69 -5.68 -10.18
C ILE A 16 10.16 -6.06 -8.78
N THR A 17 9.62 -5.38 -7.79
CA THR A 17 9.83 -5.71 -6.37
C THR A 17 8.49 -5.93 -5.69
N VAL A 18 8.38 -6.99 -4.88
CA VAL A 18 7.20 -7.25 -4.07
C VAL A 18 7.51 -7.00 -2.60
N GLN A 19 6.71 -6.16 -1.98
CA GLN A 19 6.67 -5.94 -0.54
C GLN A 19 5.66 -6.88 0.09
N LEU A 20 6.02 -7.50 1.21
CA LEU A 20 5.11 -8.29 2.04
C LEU A 20 5.53 -8.22 3.51
N ASP A 21 4.58 -8.38 4.42
CA ASP A 21 4.86 -8.46 5.86
C ASP A 21 5.26 -9.89 6.25
N ALA A 22 6.21 -10.00 7.18
CA ALA A 22 6.75 -11.29 7.64
C ALA A 22 5.92 -11.92 8.78
N ASP A 23 4.65 -11.54 8.95
CA ASP A 23 3.76 -12.03 10.01
C ASP A 23 2.93 -13.27 9.62
N GLY A 24 3.15 -13.80 8.41
CA GLY A 24 2.48 -14.98 7.87
C GLY A 24 1.07 -14.72 7.34
N GLN A 25 0.60 -13.47 7.29
CA GLN A 25 -0.73 -13.14 6.78
C GLN A 25 -0.81 -13.18 5.25
N HIS A 26 0.26 -12.84 4.55
CA HIS A 26 0.30 -12.80 3.09
C HIS A 26 0.53 -14.19 2.50
N ASP A 27 -0.42 -14.67 1.69
CA ASP A 27 -0.30 -15.97 1.03
C ASP A 27 0.59 -15.84 -0.22
N PRO A 28 1.75 -16.55 -0.30
CA PRO A 28 2.63 -16.52 -1.47
C PRO A 28 1.95 -16.93 -2.78
N ARG A 29 0.85 -17.69 -2.72
CA ARG A 29 0.08 -18.08 -3.91
C ARG A 29 -0.62 -16.91 -4.61
N SER A 30 -0.75 -15.77 -3.94
CA SER A 30 -1.28 -14.53 -4.53
C SER A 30 -0.19 -13.68 -5.20
N LEU A 31 1.05 -14.17 -5.27
CA LEU A 31 2.17 -13.40 -5.81
C LEU A 31 1.97 -13.06 -7.29
N ASP A 32 1.55 -14.05 -8.09
CA ASP A 32 1.32 -13.86 -9.52
C ASP A 32 0.24 -12.80 -9.78
N ALA A 33 -0.84 -12.79 -8.98
CA ALA A 33 -1.89 -11.77 -9.09
C ALA A 33 -1.38 -10.34 -8.89
N LEU A 34 -0.29 -10.15 -8.13
CA LEU A 34 0.36 -8.85 -7.94
C LEU A 34 1.39 -8.54 -9.04
N VAL A 35 2.16 -9.55 -9.43
CA VAL A 35 3.30 -9.36 -10.37
C VAL A 35 2.80 -9.21 -11.80
N ASP A 36 1.84 -10.02 -12.25
CA ASP A 36 1.38 -10.04 -13.63
C ASP A 36 0.88 -8.68 -14.15
N PRO A 37 0.03 -7.92 -13.44
CA PRO A 37 -0.43 -6.63 -13.94
C PRO A 37 0.68 -5.58 -14.03
N VAL A 38 1.74 -5.70 -13.24
CA VAL A 38 2.92 -4.84 -13.34
C VAL A 38 3.81 -5.30 -14.51
N ALA A 39 4.06 -6.60 -14.63
CA ALA A 39 4.90 -7.17 -15.68
C ALA A 39 4.35 -6.93 -17.09
N ASN A 40 3.02 -7.01 -17.25
CA ASN A 40 2.38 -6.76 -18.54
C ASN A 40 2.08 -5.27 -18.81
N GLY A 41 2.48 -4.36 -17.90
CA GLY A 41 2.31 -2.92 -18.06
C GLY A 41 0.88 -2.40 -17.86
N THR A 42 -0.01 -3.18 -17.26
CA THR A 42 -1.37 -2.73 -16.91
C THR A 42 -1.36 -1.64 -15.83
N CYS A 43 -0.48 -1.77 -14.85
CA CYS A 43 -0.28 -0.78 -13.79
C CYS A 43 1.21 -0.64 -13.45
N ASP A 44 1.52 0.39 -12.67
CA ASP A 44 2.87 0.64 -12.17
C ASP A 44 3.05 0.13 -10.73
N VAL A 45 1.91 0.04 -10.01
CA VAL A 45 1.82 -0.56 -8.66
C VAL A 45 0.57 -1.40 -8.56
N ALA A 46 0.72 -2.67 -8.18
CA ALA A 46 -0.38 -3.54 -7.79
C ALA A 46 -0.49 -3.62 -6.27
N ILE A 47 -1.71 -3.49 -5.73
CA ILE A 47 -2.02 -3.47 -4.31
C ILE A 47 -2.91 -4.68 -4.01
N GLY A 48 -2.42 -5.60 -3.19
CA GLY A 48 -3.21 -6.74 -2.74
C GLY A 48 -4.30 -6.30 -1.77
N SER A 49 -5.56 -6.44 -2.17
CA SER A 49 -6.71 -5.97 -1.42
C SER A 49 -7.54 -7.13 -0.85
N ARG A 50 -7.96 -6.96 0.41
CA ARG A 50 -8.87 -7.86 1.12
C ARG A 50 -10.35 -7.62 0.78
N PHE A 51 -10.64 -6.53 0.05
CA PHE A 51 -11.98 -5.98 -0.09
C PHE A 51 -12.49 -5.95 -1.54
N VAL A 52 -11.68 -6.29 -2.52
CA VAL A 52 -12.07 -6.32 -3.95
C VAL A 52 -13.02 -7.48 -4.24
N GLU A 53 -12.79 -8.63 -3.62
CA GLU A 53 -13.72 -9.75 -3.63
C GLU A 53 -14.13 -10.09 -2.20
N SER A 54 -15.34 -10.66 -2.01
CA SER A 54 -15.82 -11.07 -0.68
C SER A 54 -15.07 -12.32 -0.21
N THR A 55 -13.85 -12.13 0.26
CA THR A 55 -12.95 -13.20 0.77
C THR A 55 -13.35 -13.73 2.14
N GLY A 56 -14.58 -13.42 2.62
CA GLY A 56 -15.05 -13.86 3.95
C GLY A 56 -14.43 -13.11 5.12
N TYR A 57 -13.57 -12.10 4.88
CA TYR A 57 -12.96 -11.32 5.94
C TYR A 57 -13.95 -10.30 6.51
N HIS A 58 -14.37 -10.50 7.77
CA HIS A 58 -15.22 -9.58 8.52
C HIS A 58 -14.36 -8.65 9.39
N ALA A 59 -14.05 -7.46 8.89
CA ALA A 59 -13.40 -6.44 9.72
C ALA A 59 -14.38 -5.89 10.78
N PRO A 60 -13.96 -5.65 12.04
CA PRO A 60 -14.76 -4.94 13.03
C PRO A 60 -15.25 -3.59 12.48
N VAL A 61 -16.51 -3.21 12.78
CA VAL A 61 -17.20 -2.03 12.23
C VAL A 61 -16.37 -0.75 12.39
N PHE A 62 -15.72 -0.57 13.55
CA PHE A 62 -14.88 0.60 13.84
C PHE A 62 -13.64 0.68 12.92
N ARG A 63 -13.03 -0.46 12.60
CA ARG A 63 -11.91 -0.55 11.65
C ARG A 63 -12.35 -0.21 10.23
N ARG A 64 -13.57 -0.62 9.86
CA ARG A 64 -14.18 -0.34 8.57
C ARG A 64 -14.47 1.16 8.37
N MET A 65 -14.92 1.86 9.42
CA MET A 65 -15.13 3.32 9.38
C MET A 65 -13.80 4.08 9.17
N GLY A 66 -12.74 3.72 9.88
CA GLY A 66 -11.41 4.30 9.69
C GLY A 66 -10.89 4.08 8.26
N GLN A 67 -11.04 2.88 7.73
CA GLN A 67 -10.65 2.54 6.36
C GLN A 67 -11.44 3.32 5.30
N LEU A 68 -12.74 3.52 5.50
CA LEU A 68 -13.57 4.32 4.58
C LEU A 68 -13.11 5.78 4.53
N LEU A 69 -12.76 6.38 5.68
CA LEU A 69 -12.23 7.75 5.73
C LEU A 69 -10.90 7.85 4.99
N PHE A 70 -9.99 6.88 5.19
CA PHE A 70 -8.70 6.83 4.48
C PHE A 70 -8.88 6.60 2.99
N SER A 71 -9.72 5.65 2.60
CA SER A 71 -10.06 5.39 1.22
C SER A 71 -10.58 6.66 0.53
N TRP A 72 -11.38 7.48 1.22
CA TRP A 72 -11.91 8.72 0.68
C TRP A 72 -10.82 9.78 0.46
N VAL A 73 -9.88 9.93 1.40
CA VAL A 73 -8.76 10.88 1.27
C VAL A 73 -7.81 10.45 0.14
N VAL A 74 -7.49 9.17 0.06
CA VAL A 74 -6.67 8.64 -1.03
C VAL A 74 -7.41 8.76 -2.36
N GLN A 75 -8.73 8.53 -2.40
CA GLN A 75 -9.55 8.71 -3.58
C GLN A 75 -9.50 10.14 -4.14
N LEU A 76 -9.48 11.16 -3.26
CA LEU A 76 -9.32 12.55 -3.69
C LEU A 76 -7.95 12.81 -4.34
N ALA A 77 -6.91 12.11 -3.90
CA ALA A 77 -5.56 12.24 -4.44
C ALA A 77 -5.34 11.40 -5.71
N VAL A 78 -5.92 10.21 -5.77
CA VAL A 78 -5.71 9.19 -6.83
C VAL A 78 -6.71 9.35 -7.98
N GLY A 79 -7.85 10.00 -7.73
CA GLY A 79 -8.94 10.13 -8.72
C GLY A 79 -9.83 8.89 -8.86
N HIS A 80 -9.45 7.75 -8.25
CA HIS A 80 -10.28 6.56 -8.15
C HIS A 80 -10.16 5.92 -6.76
N ARG A 81 -11.13 5.06 -6.41
CA ARG A 81 -11.24 4.48 -5.07
C ARG A 81 -10.24 3.34 -4.90
N ILE A 82 -9.39 3.44 -3.88
CA ILE A 82 -8.59 2.31 -3.37
C ILE A 82 -9.24 1.87 -2.05
N ALA A 83 -9.68 0.62 -1.99
CA ALA A 83 -10.41 0.09 -0.85
C ALA A 83 -9.45 -0.33 0.29
N ASP A 84 -8.27 -0.85 -0.03
CA ASP A 84 -7.27 -1.32 0.94
C ASP A 84 -5.97 -0.50 0.90
N THR A 85 -6.04 0.74 1.34
CA THR A 85 -4.87 1.65 1.41
C THR A 85 -3.83 1.22 2.44
N THR A 86 -4.16 0.30 3.34
CA THR A 86 -3.31 -0.14 4.45
C THR A 86 -2.66 -1.51 4.20
N SER A 87 -2.90 -2.11 3.05
CA SER A 87 -2.26 -3.37 2.69
C SER A 87 -0.76 -3.17 2.50
N GLY A 88 0.06 -3.98 3.18
CA GLY A 88 1.51 -4.07 2.98
C GLY A 88 1.91 -5.01 1.85
N TYR A 89 0.96 -5.69 1.18
CA TYR A 89 1.23 -6.62 0.10
C TYR A 89 1.12 -5.89 -1.25
N ARG A 90 2.25 -5.51 -1.82
CA ARG A 90 2.31 -4.66 -3.02
C ARG A 90 3.43 -5.06 -3.96
N ALA A 91 3.18 -5.00 -5.26
CA ALA A 91 4.21 -5.07 -6.29
C ALA A 91 4.47 -3.68 -6.88
N TYR A 92 5.72 -3.37 -7.14
CA TYR A 92 6.18 -2.09 -7.67
C TYR A 92 7.03 -2.32 -8.91
N GLY A 93 6.72 -1.63 -10.00
CA GLY A 93 7.51 -1.64 -11.23
C GLY A 93 8.76 -0.76 -11.12
N ARG A 94 9.68 -0.93 -12.06
CA ARG A 94 11.01 -0.29 -12.11
C ARG A 94 10.93 1.23 -11.93
N ALA A 95 10.09 1.92 -12.69
CA ALA A 95 9.97 3.36 -12.64
C ALA A 95 9.54 3.89 -11.26
N VAL A 96 8.71 3.12 -10.54
CA VAL A 96 8.31 3.46 -9.16
C VAL A 96 9.49 3.29 -8.20
N MET A 97 10.26 2.21 -8.33
CA MET A 97 11.44 1.96 -7.50
C MET A 97 12.50 3.05 -7.68
N GLU A 98 12.73 3.48 -8.91
CA GLU A 98 13.68 4.55 -9.25
C GLU A 98 13.33 5.88 -8.58
N VAL A 99 12.06 6.22 -8.48
CA VAL A 99 11.60 7.40 -7.73
C VAL A 99 11.70 7.16 -6.22
N CYS A 100 11.19 6.04 -5.74
CA CYS A 100 11.10 5.75 -4.31
C CYS A 100 12.46 5.48 -3.63
N GLN A 101 13.51 5.15 -4.37
CA GLN A 101 14.85 5.00 -3.78
C GLN A 101 15.39 6.30 -3.16
N TYR A 102 14.89 7.47 -3.59
CA TYR A 102 15.31 8.78 -3.08
C TYR A 102 14.34 9.38 -2.07
N ASP A 103 13.05 9.21 -2.29
CA ASP A 103 12.02 9.84 -1.47
C ASP A 103 10.84 8.88 -1.21
N VAL A 104 10.81 8.36 0.02
CA VAL A 104 9.68 7.57 0.56
C VAL A 104 9.27 8.19 1.88
N PRO A 105 7.97 8.38 2.13
CA PRO A 105 7.49 8.83 3.44
C PRO A 105 8.03 7.95 4.57
N ARG A 106 8.83 8.52 5.47
CA ARG A 106 9.62 7.77 6.48
C ARG A 106 8.74 7.14 7.56
N ASP A 107 7.66 7.80 7.92
CA ASP A 107 6.92 7.49 9.13
C ASP A 107 5.68 6.63 8.96
N CYS A 108 5.15 6.48 7.78
CA CYS A 108 4.01 5.61 7.45
C CYS A 108 3.96 5.46 5.93
N PRO A 109 4.56 4.44 5.34
CA PRO A 109 4.63 4.30 3.89
C PRO A 109 3.32 3.83 3.24
N ASP A 110 2.25 3.59 4.02
CA ASP A 110 1.01 3.02 3.51
C ASP A 110 0.23 3.98 2.60
N ALA A 111 -0.73 4.72 3.15
CA ALA A 111 -1.56 5.66 2.41
C ALA A 111 -0.78 6.89 1.88
N PRO A 112 0.18 7.49 2.63
CA PRO A 112 0.99 8.60 2.11
C PRO A 112 1.80 8.25 0.86
N LEU A 113 2.38 7.05 0.81
CA LEU A 113 3.10 6.59 -0.38
C LEU A 113 2.17 6.47 -1.59
N LEU A 114 1.00 5.85 -1.42
CA LEU A 114 0.02 5.74 -2.50
C LEU A 114 -0.45 7.12 -3.00
N SER A 115 -0.66 8.06 -2.08
CA SER A 115 -1.04 9.44 -2.43
C SER A 115 0.06 10.16 -3.22
N ALA A 116 1.33 9.99 -2.83
CA ALA A 116 2.48 10.55 -3.54
C ALA A 116 2.62 9.94 -4.95
N LEU A 117 2.53 8.60 -5.05
CA LEU A 117 2.62 7.91 -6.35
C LEU A 117 1.49 8.28 -7.30
N ALA A 118 0.27 8.39 -6.78
CA ALA A 118 -0.86 8.87 -7.58
C ALA A 118 -0.66 10.30 -8.08
N ARG A 119 -0.10 11.18 -7.24
CA ARG A 119 0.23 12.55 -7.62
C ARG A 119 1.29 12.61 -8.72
N LEU A 120 2.25 11.69 -8.69
CA LEU A 120 3.25 11.50 -9.74
C LEU A 120 2.69 10.78 -10.99
N ARG A 121 1.36 10.55 -11.04
CA ARG A 121 0.63 9.91 -12.14
C ARG A 121 0.99 8.44 -12.39
N PHE A 122 1.52 7.74 -11.41
CA PHE A 122 1.65 6.29 -11.48
C PHE A 122 0.27 5.63 -11.43
N ARG A 123 0.10 4.59 -12.23
CA ARG A 123 -1.14 3.80 -12.30
C ARG A 123 -1.17 2.80 -11.15
N LEU A 124 -2.14 2.96 -10.25
CA LEU A 124 -2.36 2.08 -9.11
C LEU A 124 -3.52 1.14 -9.39
N LEU A 125 -3.37 -0.15 -9.13
CA LEU A 125 -4.40 -1.17 -9.34
C LEU A 125 -4.56 -2.02 -8.08
N GLU A 126 -5.80 -2.19 -7.61
CA GLU A 126 -6.10 -3.19 -6.58
C GLU A 126 -6.39 -4.55 -7.21
N VAL A 127 -5.76 -5.58 -6.66
CA VAL A 127 -5.99 -6.96 -7.04
C VAL A 127 -6.46 -7.77 -5.84
N PRO A 128 -7.38 -8.73 -6.01
CA PRO A 128 -7.84 -9.58 -4.92
C PRO A 128 -6.71 -10.49 -4.46
N VAL A 129 -6.48 -10.56 -3.14
CA VAL A 129 -5.50 -11.47 -2.55
C VAL A 129 -6.09 -12.20 -1.35
N VAL A 130 -5.66 -13.43 -1.17
CA VAL A 130 -6.02 -14.21 0.01
C VAL A 130 -5.10 -13.80 1.16
N MET A 131 -5.69 -13.34 2.26
CA MET A 131 -4.96 -13.10 3.51
C MET A 131 -5.38 -14.12 4.57
N ARG A 132 -4.37 -14.68 5.24
CA ARG A 132 -4.56 -15.61 6.34
C ARG A 132 -4.73 -14.87 7.66
N GLU A 133 -5.25 -15.56 8.67
CA GLU A 133 -5.20 -15.05 10.03
C GLU A 133 -3.74 -14.97 10.51
N ARG A 134 -3.44 -13.94 11.30
CA ARG A 134 -2.10 -13.73 11.86
C ARG A 134 -1.69 -14.91 12.72
N GLN A 135 -0.57 -15.54 12.39
CA GLN A 135 -0.06 -16.71 13.12
C GLN A 135 0.78 -16.35 14.34
N ALA A 136 1.37 -15.13 14.39
CA ALA A 136 2.23 -14.68 15.48
C ALA A 136 2.19 -13.17 15.67
N GLY A 137 2.52 -12.71 16.88
CA GLY A 137 2.66 -11.29 17.22
C GLY A 137 1.38 -10.63 17.75
N HIS A 138 1.55 -9.55 18.52
CA HIS A 138 0.47 -8.73 19.02
C HIS A 138 0.18 -7.59 18.03
N SER A 139 -1.10 -7.27 17.85
CA SER A 139 -1.49 -6.10 17.07
C SER A 139 -0.89 -4.83 17.68
N PHE A 140 -0.23 -4.01 16.87
CA PHE A 140 0.26 -2.69 17.30
C PHE A 140 -0.88 -1.71 17.64
N TYR A 141 -2.13 -2.07 17.36
CA TYR A 141 -3.33 -1.27 17.63
C TYR A 141 -3.79 -1.46 19.09
N THR A 142 -3.23 -0.66 20.00
CA THR A 142 -3.81 -0.43 21.33
C THR A 142 -4.86 0.70 21.23
N LEU A 143 -5.90 0.70 22.09
CA LEU A 143 -7.03 1.66 22.03
C LEU A 143 -6.60 3.13 21.84
N GLY A 144 -5.52 3.57 22.52
CA GLY A 144 -5.00 4.94 22.40
C GLY A 144 -4.29 5.24 21.07
N LYS A 145 -3.69 4.23 20.44
CA LYS A 145 -3.05 4.35 19.12
C LYS A 145 -4.06 4.27 17.97
N SER A 146 -5.24 3.72 18.23
CA SER A 146 -6.30 3.53 17.25
C SER A 146 -6.90 4.83 16.71
N LEU A 147 -6.85 5.93 17.47
CA LEU A 147 -7.28 7.27 17.04
C LEU A 147 -6.12 8.11 16.49
N TYR A 148 -4.93 7.97 17.05
CA TYR A 148 -3.75 8.74 16.63
C TYR A 148 -3.23 8.30 15.24
N TYR A 149 -3.25 7.01 14.95
CA TYR A 149 -2.75 6.46 13.69
C TYR A 149 -3.54 6.94 12.45
N PRO A 150 -4.89 6.92 12.46
CA PRO A 150 -5.69 7.55 11.42
C PRO A 150 -5.36 9.03 11.21
N TYR A 151 -5.33 9.82 12.28
CA TYR A 151 -5.02 11.25 12.19
C TYR A 151 -3.64 11.51 11.58
N LYS A 152 -2.60 10.80 12.04
CA LYS A 152 -1.24 10.92 11.53
C LYS A 152 -1.16 10.58 10.03
N ASN A 153 -1.79 9.49 9.61
CA ASN A 153 -1.83 9.10 8.20
C ASN A 153 -2.59 10.10 7.34
N LEU A 154 -3.69 10.66 7.83
CA LEU A 154 -4.45 11.69 7.13
C LEU A 154 -3.60 12.92 6.86
N VAL A 155 -2.95 13.45 7.90
CA VAL A 155 -2.06 14.62 7.79
C VAL A 155 -0.87 14.31 6.89
N ALA A 156 -0.24 13.15 7.03
CA ALA A 156 0.89 12.74 6.20
C ALA A 156 0.49 12.56 4.71
N SER A 157 -0.69 12.00 4.43
CA SER A 157 -1.21 11.87 3.06
C SER A 157 -1.50 13.22 2.43
N LEU A 158 -2.07 14.15 3.20
CA LEU A 158 -2.35 15.51 2.73
C LEU A 158 -1.03 16.27 2.48
N MET A 159 -0.05 16.14 3.36
CA MET A 159 1.28 16.75 3.18
C MET A 159 2.01 16.15 1.98
N ALA A 160 2.00 14.83 1.81
CA ALA A 160 2.57 14.16 0.63
C ALA A 160 1.91 14.64 -0.66
N TRP A 161 0.58 14.83 -0.64
CA TRP A 161 -0.15 15.37 -1.80
C TRP A 161 0.21 16.83 -2.12
N ILE A 162 0.51 17.67 -1.11
CA ILE A 162 0.90 19.08 -1.29
C ILE A 162 2.36 19.19 -1.75
N GLN A 163 3.26 18.38 -1.19
CA GLN A 163 4.71 18.46 -1.45
C GLN A 163 5.10 17.96 -2.84
N HIS A 164 4.42 16.93 -3.35
CA HIS A 164 4.71 16.35 -4.66
C HIS A 164 3.85 17.04 -5.76
N ARG A 165 3.97 18.36 -5.88
CA ARG A 165 3.37 19.06 -7.04
C ARG A 165 4.18 18.73 -8.30
N PRO A 166 3.48 18.43 -9.44
CA PRO A 166 4.15 18.18 -10.71
C PRO A 166 4.87 19.42 -11.20
#